data_4af64ef2d8be05d222f13afb268028ff
#
_entry.id   4af64ef2d8be05d222f13afb268028ff
#
_cell.length_a   1.000
_cell.length_b   1.000
_cell.length_c   1.000
_cell.angle_alpha   90.00
_cell.angle_beta   90.00
_cell.angle_gamma   90.00
#
_symmetry.space_group_name_H-M   'P 1'
#
loop_
_entity.id
_entity.type
_entity.pdbx_description
1 polymer ?
#
loop_
_entity_poly.entity_id
_entity_poly.type
_entity_poly.pdbx_seq_one_letter_code
_entity_poly.pdbx_strand_id
1 'polypeptide(L)'
;MPPRKLSRYRAKHDFSRTAEPSGSGKARAASKSRRYVIQKHAARRLHYDLRLEFDGVFKSWAVTKGPSLDPRDKRLAVEVEDHPLDYGGFAGTIPKGEYGGGTVQLWDRGTMSGAWKPQAFEGSYRKVLMRRI
;
A
#
# COMPACT_ATOMS: atom_id res chain seq x y z
N MET A 1 -16.77 15.04 1.22
CA MET A 1 -16.47 14.41 -0.08
C MET A 1 -15.41 13.34 0.09
N PRO A 2 -15.62 12.18 -0.47
CA PRO A 2 -14.53 11.22 -0.50
C PRO A 2 -13.34 11.83 -1.25
N PRO A 3 -12.12 11.63 -0.76
CA PRO A 3 -10.95 12.14 -1.44
C PRO A 3 -10.90 11.60 -2.87
N ARG A 4 -10.65 12.46 -3.85
CA ARG A 4 -10.44 12.05 -5.24
C ARG A 4 -9.33 11.00 -5.35
N LYS A 5 -8.39 11.04 -4.39
CA LYS A 5 -7.27 10.11 -4.29
C LYS A 5 -7.69 8.65 -4.21
N LEU A 6 -8.87 8.36 -3.68
CA LEU A 6 -9.36 7.00 -3.54
C LEU A 6 -10.32 6.59 -4.66
N SER A 7 -10.57 7.45 -5.66
CA SER A 7 -11.53 7.13 -6.71
C SER A 7 -11.10 5.91 -7.53
N ARG A 8 -9.82 5.80 -7.86
CA ARG A 8 -9.30 4.64 -8.61
C ARG A 8 -9.38 3.36 -7.79
N TYR A 9 -9.06 3.44 -6.51
CA TYR A 9 -9.20 2.32 -5.60
C TYR A 9 -10.64 1.83 -5.55
N ARG A 10 -11.58 2.75 -5.33
CA ARG A 10 -13.01 2.40 -5.24
C ARG A 10 -13.56 1.86 -6.55
N ALA A 11 -13.11 2.39 -7.68
CA ALA A 11 -13.56 1.93 -8.99
C ALA A 11 -13.15 0.49 -9.28
N LYS A 12 -12.05 0.02 -8.71
CA LYS A 12 -11.53 -1.33 -8.94
C LYS A 12 -12.09 -2.38 -7.97
N HIS A 13 -12.80 -1.97 -6.93
CA HIS A 13 -13.25 -2.86 -5.87
C HIS A 13 -14.76 -2.93 -5.78
N ASP A 14 -15.27 -4.13 -5.51
CA ASP A 14 -16.66 -4.36 -5.16
C ASP A 14 -16.73 -4.72 -3.68
N PHE A 15 -17.06 -3.74 -2.84
CA PHE A 15 -17.04 -3.90 -1.39
C PHE A 15 -18.17 -4.77 -0.85
N SER A 16 -19.11 -5.18 -1.71
CA SER A 16 -20.11 -6.19 -1.35
C SER A 16 -19.52 -7.60 -1.42
N ARG A 17 -18.37 -7.78 -2.09
CA ARG A 17 -17.76 -9.08 -2.36
C ARG A 17 -16.39 -9.27 -1.74
N THR A 18 -15.84 -8.26 -1.11
CA THR A 18 -14.54 -8.32 -0.45
C THR A 18 -14.62 -7.69 0.94
N ALA A 19 -13.82 -8.19 1.87
CA ALA A 19 -13.70 -7.63 3.21
C ALA A 19 -12.75 -6.43 3.27
N GLU A 20 -12.16 -6.05 2.15
CA GLU A 20 -11.28 -4.90 2.11
C GLU A 20 -12.03 -3.62 2.49
N PRO A 21 -11.39 -2.69 3.23
CA PRO A 21 -12.06 -1.46 3.64
C PRO A 21 -12.31 -0.53 2.45
N SER A 22 -13.48 0.10 2.44
CA SER A 22 -13.86 1.03 1.36
C SER A 22 -13.20 2.39 1.49
N GLY A 23 -12.73 2.74 2.66
CA GLY A 23 -12.19 4.07 2.92
C GLY A 23 -13.25 5.15 3.05
N SER A 24 -14.53 4.76 3.21
CA SER A 24 -15.64 5.70 3.36
C SER A 24 -15.86 6.15 4.80
N GLY A 25 -15.11 5.59 5.75
CA GLY A 25 -15.17 6.02 7.14
C GLY A 25 -14.57 7.41 7.34
N LYS A 26 -14.70 7.96 8.56
CA LYS A 26 -14.09 9.23 8.90
C LYS A 26 -12.61 9.20 8.57
N ALA A 27 -12.16 10.22 7.83
CA ALA A 27 -10.74 10.40 7.61
C ALA A 27 -10.05 10.47 8.97
N ARG A 28 -9.07 9.60 9.20
CA ARG A 28 -8.25 9.71 10.41
C ARG A 28 -7.50 11.02 10.37
N ALA A 29 -7.48 11.71 11.49
CA ALA A 29 -6.64 12.88 11.64
C ALA A 29 -5.20 12.49 11.27
N ALA A 30 -4.54 13.35 10.48
CA ALA A 30 -3.15 13.14 10.14
C ALA A 30 -2.35 13.02 11.43
N SER A 31 -1.72 11.89 11.69
CA SER A 31 -0.82 11.76 12.82
C SER A 31 0.47 12.50 12.50
N LYS A 32 1.14 13.00 13.54
CA LYS A 32 2.46 13.63 13.39
C LYS A 32 3.50 12.64 12.85
N SER A 33 3.26 11.33 13.05
CA SER A 33 4.13 10.26 12.58
C SER A 33 3.48 9.60 11.39
N ARG A 34 4.16 9.60 10.26
CA ARG A 34 3.69 8.90 9.07
C ARG A 34 3.93 7.40 9.24
N ARG A 35 2.94 6.62 8.84
CA ARG A 35 3.01 5.17 8.94
C ARG A 35 3.50 4.57 7.65
N TYR A 36 4.15 3.41 7.76
CA TYR A 36 4.36 2.54 6.63
C TYR A 36 3.78 1.17 6.93
N VAL A 37 3.42 0.46 5.88
CA VAL A 37 2.94 -0.90 5.95
C VAL A 37 3.52 -1.68 4.77
N ILE A 38 3.89 -2.92 5.01
CA ILE A 38 4.24 -3.86 3.95
C ILE A 38 3.31 -5.05 4.10
N GLN A 39 2.54 -5.34 3.07
CA GLN A 39 1.63 -6.48 3.02
C GLN A 39 2.13 -7.50 2.02
N LYS A 40 2.26 -8.75 2.45
CA LYS A 40 2.61 -9.86 1.57
C LYS A 40 1.35 -10.33 0.88
N HIS A 41 1.33 -10.25 -0.42
CA HIS A 41 0.13 -10.54 -1.21
C HIS A 41 0.38 -11.72 -2.14
N ALA A 42 -0.19 -12.87 -1.78
CA ALA A 42 -0.17 -14.08 -2.59
C ALA A 42 -1.34 -14.03 -3.58
N ALA A 43 -1.20 -13.16 -4.59
CA ALA A 43 -2.12 -13.02 -5.69
C ALA A 43 -1.75 -14.03 -6.80
N ARG A 44 -2.09 -13.74 -8.06
CA ARG A 44 -1.64 -14.55 -9.19
C ARG A 44 -0.12 -14.69 -9.17
N ARG A 45 0.59 -13.62 -8.81
CA ARG A 45 2.01 -13.65 -8.52
C ARG A 45 2.22 -13.11 -7.12
N LEU A 46 3.08 -13.79 -6.35
CA LEU A 46 3.46 -13.29 -5.03
C LEU A 46 4.19 -11.95 -5.19
N HIS A 47 3.75 -10.96 -4.46
CA HIS A 47 4.43 -9.67 -4.38
C HIS A 47 4.22 -9.06 -2.99
N TYR A 48 4.89 -7.97 -2.74
CA TYR A 48 4.78 -7.26 -1.47
C TYR A 48 4.30 -5.84 -1.77
N ASP A 49 3.24 -5.44 -1.13
CA ASP A 49 2.70 -4.10 -1.29
C ASP A 49 3.28 -3.18 -0.23
N LEU A 50 4.05 -2.20 -0.68
CA LEU A 50 4.61 -1.15 0.16
C LEU A 50 3.64 0.02 0.17
N ARG A 51 3.26 0.46 1.36
CA ARG A 51 2.34 1.58 1.53
C ARG A 51 2.95 2.60 2.46
N LEU A 52 2.99 3.84 2.00
CA LEU A 52 3.57 4.96 2.74
C LEU A 52 2.53 6.04 2.92
N GLU A 53 2.27 6.41 4.15
CA GLU A 53 1.27 7.43 4.46
C GLU A 53 1.70 8.80 3.95
N PHE A 54 0.83 9.43 3.19
CA PHE A 54 1.02 10.79 2.72
C PHE A 54 -0.34 11.40 2.41
N ASP A 55 -0.57 12.59 2.96
CA ASP A 55 -1.73 13.41 2.62
C ASP A 55 -3.06 12.65 2.77
N GLY A 56 -3.21 11.91 3.87
CA GLY A 56 -4.44 11.24 4.25
C GLY A 56 -4.72 9.92 3.56
N VAL A 57 -3.79 9.42 2.75
CA VAL A 57 -3.92 8.11 2.09
C VAL A 57 -2.61 7.35 2.17
N PHE A 58 -2.64 6.07 1.79
CA PHE A 58 -1.43 5.27 1.57
C PHE A 58 -1.04 5.31 0.10
N LYS A 59 0.04 6.00 -0.21
CA LYS A 59 0.74 5.85 -1.49
C LYS A 59 1.28 4.44 -1.56
N SER A 60 1.08 3.75 -2.67
CA SER A 60 1.26 2.29 -2.74
C SER A 60 2.08 1.86 -3.94
N TRP A 61 2.92 0.85 -3.72
CA TRP A 61 3.75 0.24 -4.75
C TRP A 61 3.73 -1.27 -4.59
N ALA A 62 3.67 -1.99 -5.71
CA ALA A 62 3.89 -3.44 -5.72
C ALA A 62 5.38 -3.69 -5.91
N VAL A 63 5.99 -4.37 -4.93
CA VAL A 63 7.40 -4.74 -4.95
C VAL A 63 7.49 -6.25 -5.16
N THR A 64 7.86 -6.65 -6.38
CA THR A 64 7.75 -8.06 -6.77
C THR A 64 8.69 -8.98 -6.01
N LYS A 65 9.91 -8.51 -5.72
CA LYS A 65 10.91 -9.30 -4.98
C LYS A 65 10.86 -9.07 -3.47
N GLY A 66 10.02 -8.17 -3.04
CA GLY A 66 9.87 -7.85 -1.63
C GLY A 66 10.98 -6.95 -1.08
N PRO A 67 10.84 -6.56 0.20
CA PRO A 67 11.81 -5.69 0.85
C PRO A 67 13.13 -6.40 1.15
N SER A 68 14.20 -5.63 1.28
CA SER A 68 15.50 -6.14 1.67
C SER A 68 16.07 -5.31 2.81
N LEU A 69 16.78 -5.95 3.72
CA LEU A 69 17.51 -5.25 4.79
C LEU A 69 18.89 -4.78 4.34
N ASP A 70 19.36 -5.25 3.19
CA ASP A 70 20.65 -4.84 2.65
C ASP A 70 20.46 -3.53 1.86
N PRO A 71 21.08 -2.42 2.31
CA PRO A 71 20.92 -1.13 1.64
C PRO A 71 21.53 -1.10 0.23
N ARG A 72 22.31 -2.09 -0.17
CA ARG A 72 22.85 -2.20 -1.52
C ARG A 72 21.82 -2.81 -2.49
N ASP A 73 20.82 -3.50 -1.98
CA ASP A 73 19.79 -4.10 -2.82
C ASP A 73 18.82 -3.03 -3.31
N LYS A 74 18.57 -3.06 -4.60
CA LYS A 74 17.56 -2.21 -5.24
C LYS A 74 16.41 -3.08 -5.68
N ARG A 75 15.20 -2.66 -5.37
CA ARG A 75 13.99 -3.37 -5.72
C ARG A 75 13.14 -2.54 -6.67
N LEU A 76 12.61 -3.19 -7.69
CA LEU A 76 11.62 -2.56 -8.55
C LEU A 76 10.32 -2.41 -7.78
N ALA A 77 9.81 -1.19 -7.72
CA ALA A 77 8.51 -0.88 -7.13
C ALA A 77 7.63 -0.28 -8.21
N VAL A 78 6.50 -0.91 -8.46
CA VAL A 78 5.52 -0.46 -9.45
C VAL A 78 4.44 0.31 -8.72
N GLU A 79 4.29 1.59 -9.06
CA GLU A 79 3.26 2.39 -8.43
C GLU A 79 1.86 1.89 -8.82
N VAL A 80 1.00 1.79 -7.82
CA VAL A 80 -0.40 1.41 -7.97
C VAL A 80 -1.27 2.49 -7.34
N GLU A 81 -2.59 2.32 -7.40
CA GLU A 81 -3.51 3.30 -6.86
C GLU A 81 -3.32 3.52 -5.36
N ASP A 82 -3.64 4.72 -4.91
CA ASP A 82 -3.64 5.06 -3.49
C ASP A 82 -4.68 4.19 -2.76
N HIS A 83 -4.37 3.81 -1.54
CA HIS A 83 -5.23 2.99 -0.70
C HIS A 83 -5.66 3.78 0.55
N PRO A 84 -6.83 3.46 1.11
CA PRO A 84 -7.25 4.11 2.36
C PRO A 84 -6.34 3.72 3.51
N LEU A 85 -6.20 4.61 4.50
CA LEU A 85 -5.36 4.33 5.67
C LEU A 85 -5.83 3.10 6.44
N ASP A 86 -7.14 2.83 6.41
CA ASP A 86 -7.68 1.62 7.05
C ASP A 86 -7.17 0.33 6.40
N TYR A 87 -6.70 0.38 5.17
CA TYR A 87 -6.14 -0.79 4.49
C TYR A 87 -4.87 -1.29 5.17
N GLY A 88 -4.19 -0.44 5.94
CA GLY A 88 -2.97 -0.80 6.65
C GLY A 88 -3.17 -1.89 7.70
N GLY A 89 -4.40 -2.09 8.18
CA GLY A 89 -4.73 -3.18 9.09
C GLY A 89 -5.35 -4.39 8.42
N PHE A 90 -5.51 -4.34 7.10
CA PHE A 90 -6.18 -5.43 6.39
C PHE A 90 -5.28 -6.65 6.25
N ALA A 91 -5.81 -7.80 6.65
CA ALA A 91 -5.26 -9.12 6.37
C ALA A 91 -6.43 -10.06 6.13
N GLY A 92 -6.32 -10.90 5.12
CA GLY A 92 -7.42 -11.81 4.81
C GLY A 92 -7.34 -12.32 3.38
N THR A 93 -8.42 -12.96 2.95
CA THR A 93 -8.52 -13.52 1.60
C THR A 93 -9.44 -12.66 0.76
N ILE A 94 -8.93 -12.21 -0.38
CA ILE A 94 -9.72 -11.55 -1.40
C ILE A 94 -10.23 -12.63 -2.34
N PRO A 95 -11.56 -12.71 -2.58
CA PRO A 95 -12.11 -13.80 -3.39
C PRO A 95 -11.50 -13.86 -4.78
N LYS A 96 -11.33 -15.07 -5.28
CA LYS A 96 -10.89 -15.30 -6.66
C LYS A 96 -11.86 -14.63 -7.63
N GLY A 97 -11.32 -13.95 -8.61
CA GLY A 97 -12.11 -13.20 -9.58
C GLY A 97 -12.31 -11.74 -9.23
N GLU A 98 -12.09 -11.35 -7.97
CA GLU A 98 -12.08 -9.95 -7.59
C GLU A 98 -10.70 -9.33 -7.85
N TYR A 99 -10.66 -8.01 -8.00
CA TYR A 99 -9.40 -7.29 -8.19
C TYR A 99 -8.44 -7.57 -7.04
N GLY A 100 -7.24 -8.05 -7.36
CA GLY A 100 -6.26 -8.41 -6.35
C GLY A 100 -6.53 -9.73 -5.63
N GLY A 101 -7.37 -10.61 -6.20
CA GLY A 101 -7.73 -11.88 -5.57
C GLY A 101 -6.54 -12.65 -5.05
N GLY A 102 -6.66 -13.23 -3.85
CA GLY A 102 -5.61 -13.96 -3.18
C GLY A 102 -5.57 -13.67 -1.69
N THR A 103 -4.46 -14.03 -1.04
CA THR A 103 -4.30 -13.86 0.40
C THR A 103 -3.36 -12.71 0.71
N VAL A 104 -3.79 -11.83 1.61
CA VAL A 104 -3.01 -10.70 2.08
C VAL A 104 -2.61 -10.94 3.53
N GLN A 105 -1.32 -10.85 3.82
CA GLN A 105 -0.78 -10.96 5.17
C GLN A 105 -0.04 -9.67 5.52
N LEU A 106 -0.20 -9.22 6.75
CA LEU A 106 0.60 -8.11 7.24
C LEU A 106 2.04 -8.61 7.46
N TRP A 107 2.99 -8.02 6.73
CA TRP A 107 4.38 -8.44 6.75
C TRP A 107 5.21 -7.59 7.71
N ASP A 108 5.07 -6.28 7.61
CA ASP A 108 5.78 -5.34 8.48
C ASP A 108 5.00 -4.02 8.54
N ARG A 109 5.13 -3.31 9.65
CA ARG A 109 4.53 -2.00 9.81
C ARG A 109 5.28 -1.19 10.86
N GLY A 110 5.17 0.11 10.75
CA GLY A 110 5.81 1.02 11.70
C GLY A 110 5.58 2.46 11.31
N THR A 111 6.46 3.31 11.80
CA THR A 111 6.42 4.73 11.50
C THR A 111 7.69 5.14 10.78
N MET A 112 7.56 6.13 9.89
CA MET A 112 8.68 6.71 9.18
C MET A 112 9.16 7.94 9.91
N SER A 113 10.48 8.09 10.01
CA SER A 113 11.09 9.33 10.45
C SER A 113 11.50 10.16 9.23
N GLY A 114 11.46 11.48 9.38
CA GLY A 114 11.93 12.38 8.34
C GLY A 114 10.85 12.78 7.32
N ALA A 115 11.28 13.51 6.32
CA ALA A 115 10.39 14.16 5.36
C ALA A 115 10.32 13.36 4.05
N TRP A 116 9.71 12.18 4.08
CA TRP A 116 9.42 11.47 2.84
C TRP A 116 8.40 12.26 2.02
N LYS A 117 8.63 12.38 0.72
CA LYS A 117 7.73 13.05 -0.23
C LYS A 117 7.52 12.16 -1.45
N PRO A 118 6.28 12.14 -2.01
CA PRO A 118 5.98 11.33 -3.18
C PRO A 118 6.86 11.64 -4.39
N GLN A 119 7.36 12.86 -4.51
CA GLN A 119 8.22 13.27 -5.61
C GLN A 119 9.52 12.46 -5.68
N ALA A 120 9.93 11.83 -4.58
CA ALA A 120 11.05 10.91 -4.59
C ALA A 120 10.77 9.65 -5.41
N PHE A 121 9.50 9.41 -5.75
CA PHE A 121 9.03 8.24 -6.47
C PHE A 121 8.21 8.68 -7.70
N GLU A 122 8.79 9.45 -8.58
CA GLU A 122 8.12 9.89 -9.81
C GLU A 122 8.13 8.78 -10.86
N GLY A 123 6.99 8.63 -11.55
CA GLY A 123 6.80 7.64 -12.60
C GLY A 123 6.23 6.33 -12.09
N SER A 124 5.82 5.48 -13.04
CA SER A 124 5.14 4.22 -12.73
C SER A 124 6.08 3.12 -12.26
N TYR A 125 7.36 3.21 -12.63
CA TYR A 125 8.36 2.20 -12.29
C TYR A 125 9.53 2.87 -11.61
N ARG A 126 9.88 2.38 -10.43
CA ARG A 126 11.00 2.92 -9.66
C ARG A 126 11.83 1.81 -9.07
N LYS A 127 13.15 1.99 -9.08
CA LYS A 127 14.04 1.19 -8.25
C LYS A 127 14.06 1.84 -6.88
N VAL A 128 13.65 1.10 -5.90
CA VAL A 128 13.59 1.58 -4.52
C VAL A 128 14.67 0.90 -3.72
N LEU A 129 15.47 1.70 -3.03
CA LEU A 129 16.39 1.19 -2.04
C LEU A 129 15.59 0.97 -0.76
N MET A 130 15.36 -0.29 -0.44
CA MET A 130 14.59 -0.65 0.75
C MET A 130 15.50 -0.64 1.95
N ARG A 131 15.20 0.22 2.90
CA ARG A 131 15.84 0.24 4.20
C ARG A 131 14.79 0.00 5.26
N ARG A 132 15.10 -0.91 6.16
CA ARG A 132 14.33 -1.01 7.38
C ARG A 132 14.82 0.08 8.33
N ILE A 133 13.88 0.86 8.78
CA ILE A 133 14.17 1.92 9.75
C ILE A 133 14.11 1.35 11.16
#